data_ae1fdf725cfd89099283ef882fd42a98
#
_entry.id   ae1fdf725cfd89099283ef882fd42a98
#
_cell.length_a   1.000
_cell.length_b   1.000
_cell.length_c   1.000
_cell.angle_alpha   90.00
_cell.angle_beta   90.00
_cell.angle_gamma   90.00
#
_symmetry.space_group_name_H-M   'P 1'
#
loop_
_entity.id
_entity.type
_entity.pdbx_description
1 polymer ?
#
loop_
_entity_poly.entity_id
_entity_poly.type
_entity_poly.pdbx_seq_one_letter_code
_entity_poly.pdbx_strand_id
1 'polypeptide(L)'
;LSSLKLDAANNVPGISSQEKPTYWKWEEMRFKFLGLRRALVLVGSTCLLLLSPPVFAAERVVLNYGIFRESLSVEELSTFAQTGELSSSLRINLALARQDPKAIRQYLTEPVKVNLVFLDRVLNSRIGNIILDQISQVIYTPSHRADRQALRAALVLSASQDGQVSLIEIIKNYPTNEVEVDGKRLQGAYRQLRRLQTSLQDLFG
;
A
#
# COMPACT_ATOMS: atom_id res chain seq x y z
N LEU A 1 84.82 -63.18 21.68
CA LEU A 1 85.09 -63.36 20.26
C LEU A 1 84.41 -62.32 19.45
N SER A 2 85.20 -61.38 19.09
CA SER A 2 85.49 -60.93 17.75
C SER A 2 84.48 -59.97 17.19
N SER A 3 84.72 -58.68 17.22
CA SER A 3 85.51 -57.91 16.25
C SER A 3 84.73 -57.70 14.97
N LEU A 4 84.51 -56.48 14.67
CA LEU A 4 84.97 -55.65 13.54
C LEU A 4 83.92 -54.53 13.31
N LYS A 5 84.28 -53.29 13.55
CA LYS A 5 84.88 -52.30 12.61
C LYS A 5 84.14 -52.28 11.29
N LEU A 6 83.77 -51.23 10.78
CA LEU A 6 84.32 -49.94 10.44
C LEU A 6 83.30 -49.09 9.70
N ASP A 7 83.35 -47.80 9.92
CA ASP A 7 83.38 -46.69 8.99
C ASP A 7 82.50 -46.66 7.76
N ALA A 8 81.78 -45.61 7.68
CA ALA A 8 81.88 -44.59 6.65
C ALA A 8 80.74 -43.62 6.84
N ALA A 9 81.03 -42.48 7.33
CA ALA A 9 81.26 -41.26 6.60
C ALA A 9 80.06 -40.73 5.78
N ASN A 10 79.53 -39.69 6.37
CA ASN A 10 79.07 -38.48 5.62
C ASN A 10 78.41 -38.69 4.26
N ASN A 11 77.15 -38.49 4.27
CA ASN A 11 76.62 -37.45 3.38
C ASN A 11 75.18 -37.12 3.76
N VAL A 12 74.95 -36.05 4.51
CA VAL A 12 73.64 -35.45 4.68
C VAL A 12 73.57 -34.29 3.70
N PRO A 13 72.79 -34.36 2.61
CA PRO A 13 72.49 -33.20 1.82
C PRO A 13 71.58 -32.23 2.61
N GLY A 14 71.93 -30.96 2.55
CA GLY A 14 71.33 -29.89 3.30
C GLY A 14 69.80 -29.78 3.12
N ILE A 15 69.17 -29.67 4.22
CA ILE A 15 67.76 -29.22 4.31
C ILE A 15 67.78 -27.68 4.12
N SER A 16 67.66 -27.28 2.89
CA SER A 16 67.41 -25.89 2.55
C SER A 16 65.93 -25.57 2.73
N SER A 17 65.73 -24.42 3.34
CA SER A 17 64.50 -23.61 3.30
C SER A 17 63.21 -24.20 3.87
N GLN A 18 62.90 -23.67 5.00
CA GLN A 18 61.59 -23.68 5.64
C GLN A 18 60.47 -23.32 4.66
N GLU A 19 59.73 -24.26 4.20
CA GLU A 19 58.35 -23.98 3.71
C GLU A 19 57.48 -23.66 4.92
N LYS A 20 57.15 -22.39 5.06
CA LYS A 20 56.15 -21.96 6.03
C LYS A 20 54.81 -22.62 5.69
N PRO A 21 54.10 -23.22 6.64
CA PRO A 21 52.87 -23.93 6.35
C PRO A 21 51.80 -22.97 5.81
N THR A 22 51.11 -23.42 4.80
CA THR A 22 50.13 -22.73 3.97
C THR A 22 48.83 -22.32 4.67
N TYR A 23 48.75 -22.33 6.01
CA TYR A 23 47.54 -21.92 6.74
C TYR A 23 47.28 -20.42 6.74
N TRP A 24 48.24 -19.57 6.43
CA TRP A 24 48.06 -18.11 6.31
C TRP A 24 47.18 -17.66 5.14
N LYS A 25 47.07 -18.50 4.14
CA LYS A 25 46.27 -18.21 2.94
C LYS A 25 44.75 -18.31 3.15
N TRP A 26 44.32 -19.08 4.15
CA TRP A 26 42.91 -19.29 4.45
C TRP A 26 42.27 -18.14 5.25
N GLU A 27 43.07 -17.44 6.07
CA GLU A 27 42.56 -16.29 6.81
C GLU A 27 42.30 -15.07 5.92
N GLU A 28 43.20 -14.79 4.98
CA GLU A 28 42.98 -13.67 4.02
C GLU A 28 41.78 -13.89 3.11
N MET A 29 41.50 -15.14 2.74
CA MET A 29 40.29 -15.45 1.95
C MET A 29 39.03 -15.27 2.76
N ARG A 30 39.03 -15.62 4.05
CA ARG A 30 37.83 -15.44 4.91
C ARG A 30 37.45 -13.96 5.07
N PHE A 31 38.39 -13.05 5.15
CA PHE A 31 38.12 -11.60 5.25
C PHE A 31 37.58 -11.03 3.96
N LYS A 32 38.08 -11.45 2.81
CA LYS A 32 37.55 -11.01 1.51
C LYS A 32 36.13 -11.51 1.23
N PHE A 33 35.80 -12.72 1.65
CA PHE A 33 34.44 -13.28 1.53
C PHE A 33 33.44 -12.61 2.48
N LEU A 34 33.86 -12.17 3.68
CA LEU A 34 32.98 -11.45 4.60
C LEU A 34 32.59 -10.08 4.07
N GLY A 35 33.51 -9.37 3.45
CA GLY A 35 33.25 -8.09 2.79
C GLY A 35 32.27 -8.21 1.61
N LEU A 36 32.45 -9.23 0.78
CA LEU A 36 31.58 -9.51 -0.36
C LEU A 36 30.15 -9.92 0.06
N ARG A 37 30.03 -10.72 1.12
CA ARG A 37 28.72 -11.09 1.69
C ARG A 37 27.97 -9.89 2.25
N ARG A 38 28.67 -8.97 2.94
CA ARG A 38 28.06 -7.72 3.45
C ARG A 38 27.64 -6.79 2.35
N ALA A 39 28.43 -6.65 1.28
CA ALA A 39 28.08 -5.87 0.11
C ALA A 39 26.87 -6.45 -0.64
N LEU A 40 26.79 -7.77 -0.81
CA LEU A 40 25.65 -8.45 -1.44
C LEU A 40 24.36 -8.31 -0.65
N VAL A 41 24.41 -8.34 0.70
CA VAL A 41 23.24 -8.14 1.56
C VAL A 41 22.74 -6.70 1.48
N LEU A 42 23.64 -5.72 1.45
CA LEU A 42 23.26 -4.30 1.32
C LEU A 42 22.65 -3.99 -0.06
N VAL A 43 23.21 -4.53 -1.15
CA VAL A 43 22.66 -4.34 -2.50
C VAL A 43 21.32 -5.05 -2.65
N GLY A 44 21.17 -6.27 -2.12
CA GLY A 44 19.91 -7.01 -2.13
C GLY A 44 18.80 -6.29 -1.34
N SER A 45 19.13 -5.69 -0.20
CA SER A 45 18.17 -4.93 0.61
C SER A 45 17.70 -3.64 -0.08
N THR A 46 18.57 -2.97 -0.81
CA THR A 46 18.23 -1.74 -1.53
C THR A 46 17.35 -2.00 -2.76
N CYS A 47 17.58 -3.12 -3.48
CA CYS A 47 16.74 -3.50 -4.61
C CYS A 47 15.30 -3.87 -4.20
N LEU A 48 15.09 -4.46 -3.01
CA LEU A 48 13.75 -4.78 -2.52
C LEU A 48 12.90 -3.54 -2.24
N LEU A 49 13.52 -2.42 -1.85
CA LEU A 49 12.82 -1.15 -1.61
C LEU A 49 12.40 -0.46 -2.91
N LEU A 50 13.09 -0.72 -4.02
CA LEU A 50 12.75 -0.15 -5.35
C LEU A 50 11.68 -0.95 -6.09
N LEU A 51 11.34 -2.16 -5.61
CA LEU A 51 10.27 -2.99 -6.15
C LEU A 51 8.93 -2.80 -5.43
N SER A 52 8.78 -1.72 -4.63
CA SER A 52 7.47 -1.38 -4.08
C SER A 52 6.52 -1.16 -5.26
N PRO A 53 5.46 -1.98 -5.40
CA PRO A 53 4.49 -1.72 -6.45
C PRO A 53 3.96 -0.29 -6.27
N PRO A 54 3.77 0.46 -7.35
CA PRO A 54 3.14 1.77 -7.25
C PRO A 54 1.81 1.59 -6.49
N VAL A 55 1.57 2.43 -5.50
CA VAL A 55 0.26 2.50 -4.85
C VAL A 55 -0.67 3.07 -5.92
N PHE A 56 -1.43 2.19 -6.56
CA PHE A 56 -2.40 2.58 -7.56
C PHE A 56 -3.53 3.33 -6.86
N ALA A 57 -3.66 4.62 -7.16
CA ALA A 57 -4.90 5.34 -6.95
C ALA A 57 -5.91 4.90 -8.02
N ALA A 58 -7.19 4.93 -7.73
CA ALA A 58 -8.19 4.53 -8.70
C ALA A 58 -8.14 5.42 -9.94
N GLU A 59 -8.08 4.82 -11.10
CA GLU A 59 -8.12 5.50 -12.40
C GLU A 59 -9.54 5.56 -12.94
N ARG A 60 -10.37 4.57 -12.60
CA ARG A 60 -11.75 4.44 -13.08
C ARG A 60 -12.73 4.21 -11.95
N VAL A 61 -13.89 4.80 -12.11
CA VAL A 61 -15.07 4.57 -11.29
C VAL A 61 -16.14 3.91 -12.13
N VAL A 62 -16.67 2.80 -11.66
CA VAL A 62 -17.84 2.18 -12.25
C VAL A 62 -19.05 2.55 -11.40
N LEU A 63 -19.94 3.36 -11.97
CA LEU A 63 -21.19 3.77 -11.33
C LEU A 63 -22.26 2.72 -11.62
N ASN A 64 -22.76 2.09 -10.57
CA ASN A 64 -23.86 1.14 -10.66
C ASN A 64 -25.16 1.84 -10.20
N TYR A 65 -26.13 1.96 -11.09
CA TYR A 65 -27.43 2.53 -10.78
C TYR A 65 -28.57 1.63 -11.27
N GLY A 66 -28.94 0.66 -10.48
CA GLY A 66 -29.92 -0.35 -10.86
C GLY A 66 -29.37 -1.28 -11.93
N ILE A 67 -29.97 -1.22 -13.14
CA ILE A 67 -29.52 -1.97 -14.31
C ILE A 67 -28.45 -1.25 -15.13
N PHE A 68 -28.25 0.04 -14.85
CA PHE A 68 -27.25 0.85 -15.54
C PHE A 68 -25.88 0.69 -14.86
N ARG A 69 -24.89 0.39 -15.67
CA ARG A 69 -23.48 0.31 -15.26
C ARG A 69 -22.67 1.17 -16.23
N GLU A 70 -22.00 2.17 -15.70
CA GLU A 70 -21.25 3.12 -16.49
C GLU A 70 -19.87 3.35 -15.90
N SER A 71 -18.84 3.36 -16.75
CA SER A 71 -17.47 3.58 -16.37
C SER A 71 -17.05 5.00 -16.70
N LEU A 72 -16.55 5.73 -15.71
CA LEU A 72 -16.01 7.08 -15.81
C LEU A 72 -14.55 7.09 -15.35
N SER A 73 -13.76 8.05 -15.84
CA SER A 73 -12.48 8.29 -15.22
C SER A 73 -12.64 8.97 -13.85
N VAL A 74 -11.75 8.67 -12.91
CA VAL A 74 -11.71 9.37 -11.61
C VAL A 74 -11.43 10.86 -11.82
N GLU A 75 -10.66 11.20 -12.85
CA GLU A 75 -10.37 12.59 -13.22
C GLU A 75 -11.65 13.33 -13.65
N GLU A 76 -12.47 12.72 -14.50
CA GLU A 76 -13.77 13.29 -14.92
C GLU A 76 -14.69 13.53 -13.72
N LEU A 77 -14.83 12.55 -12.84
CA LEU A 77 -15.63 12.68 -11.62
C LEU A 77 -15.06 13.74 -10.67
N SER A 78 -13.73 13.86 -10.59
CA SER A 78 -13.05 14.87 -9.78
C SER A 78 -13.25 16.27 -10.32
N THR A 79 -13.19 16.44 -11.64
CA THR A 79 -13.47 17.71 -12.32
C THR A 79 -14.90 18.16 -12.03
N PHE A 80 -15.88 17.25 -12.19
CA PHE A 80 -17.26 17.54 -11.81
C PHE A 80 -17.39 17.92 -10.33
N ALA A 81 -16.74 17.20 -9.43
CA ALA A 81 -16.78 17.50 -8.01
C ALA A 81 -16.22 18.90 -7.71
N GLN A 82 -15.11 19.30 -8.33
CA GLN A 82 -14.45 20.59 -8.09
C GLN A 82 -15.19 21.75 -8.76
N THR A 83 -15.49 21.63 -10.04
CA THR A 83 -16.01 22.74 -10.85
C THR A 83 -17.55 22.75 -10.95
N GLY A 84 -18.18 21.59 -10.82
CA GLY A 84 -19.61 21.39 -11.12
C GLY A 84 -19.87 21.20 -12.61
N GLU A 85 -18.84 21.19 -13.46
CA GLU A 85 -18.98 20.96 -14.88
C GLU A 85 -19.26 19.48 -15.17
N LEU A 86 -20.30 19.23 -15.94
CA LEU A 86 -20.70 17.89 -16.36
C LEU A 86 -20.13 17.57 -17.74
N SER A 87 -19.39 16.47 -17.83
CA SER A 87 -19.12 15.87 -19.12
C SER A 87 -20.42 15.42 -19.80
N SER A 88 -20.37 15.19 -21.10
CA SER A 88 -21.55 14.72 -21.85
C SER A 88 -22.04 13.37 -21.32
N SER A 89 -21.13 12.44 -21.00
CA SER A 89 -21.44 11.12 -20.44
C SER A 89 -22.09 11.23 -19.07
N LEU A 90 -21.49 12.00 -18.16
CA LEU A 90 -21.99 12.14 -16.80
C LEU A 90 -23.38 12.84 -16.78
N ARG A 91 -23.59 13.82 -17.67
CA ARG A 91 -24.89 14.50 -17.83
C ARG A 91 -25.99 13.52 -18.25
N ILE A 92 -25.71 12.70 -19.27
CA ILE A 92 -26.66 11.69 -19.76
C ILE A 92 -26.96 10.67 -18.66
N ASN A 93 -25.95 10.18 -17.99
CA ASN A 93 -26.07 9.16 -16.96
C ASN A 93 -26.87 9.66 -15.74
N LEU A 94 -26.61 10.87 -15.26
CA LEU A 94 -27.39 11.47 -14.18
C LEU A 94 -28.85 11.72 -14.59
N ALA A 95 -29.10 12.15 -15.83
CA ALA A 95 -30.44 12.32 -16.34
C ALA A 95 -31.21 10.99 -16.44
N LEU A 96 -30.58 9.93 -16.96
CA LEU A 96 -31.15 8.58 -17.01
C LEU A 96 -31.43 8.03 -15.60
N ALA A 97 -30.52 8.29 -14.66
CA ALA A 97 -30.67 7.90 -13.26
C ALA A 97 -31.67 8.80 -12.50
N ARG A 98 -32.19 9.86 -13.12
CA ARG A 98 -33.04 10.87 -12.49
C ARG A 98 -32.44 11.48 -11.23
N GLN A 99 -31.13 11.71 -11.26
CA GLN A 99 -30.39 12.29 -10.15
C GLN A 99 -30.12 13.78 -10.40
N ASP A 100 -30.29 14.58 -9.34
CA ASP A 100 -29.91 16.00 -9.39
C ASP A 100 -28.37 16.12 -9.29
N PRO A 101 -27.70 16.69 -10.31
CA PRO A 101 -26.26 16.90 -10.28
C PRO A 101 -25.77 17.68 -9.06
N LYS A 102 -26.53 18.67 -8.58
CA LYS A 102 -26.16 19.46 -7.41
C LYS A 102 -26.11 18.61 -6.14
N ALA A 103 -27.11 17.74 -5.95
CA ALA A 103 -27.17 16.84 -4.80
C ALA A 103 -26.03 15.82 -4.85
N ILE A 104 -25.76 15.23 -6.02
CA ILE A 104 -24.63 14.30 -6.19
C ILE A 104 -23.30 14.98 -5.90
N ARG A 105 -23.09 16.19 -6.45
CA ARG A 105 -21.88 16.97 -6.16
C ARG A 105 -21.72 17.23 -4.67
N GLN A 106 -22.77 17.64 -3.99
CA GLN A 106 -22.75 17.87 -2.55
C GLN A 106 -22.33 16.61 -1.79
N TYR A 107 -22.88 15.44 -2.09
CA TYR A 107 -22.49 14.19 -1.44
C TYR A 107 -21.03 13.81 -1.70
N LEU A 108 -20.51 14.12 -2.89
CA LEU A 108 -19.13 13.85 -3.25
C LEU A 108 -18.13 14.76 -2.52
N THR A 109 -18.48 16.05 -2.37
CA THR A 109 -17.52 17.09 -1.98
C THR A 109 -17.64 17.53 -0.53
N GLU A 110 -18.76 17.28 0.15
CA GLU A 110 -18.94 17.75 1.51
C GLU A 110 -17.96 17.05 2.47
N PRO A 111 -17.04 17.80 3.10
CA PRO A 111 -15.98 17.20 3.91
C PRO A 111 -16.49 16.85 5.30
N VAL A 112 -15.98 15.75 5.82
CA VAL A 112 -16.17 15.31 7.19
C VAL A 112 -14.84 15.45 7.93
N LYS A 113 -14.81 16.29 8.98
CA LYS A 113 -13.61 16.48 9.81
C LYS A 113 -13.36 15.26 10.66
N VAL A 114 -12.13 14.77 10.65
CA VAL A 114 -11.70 13.60 11.41
C VAL A 114 -10.29 13.84 11.97
N ASN A 115 -10.05 13.31 13.17
CA ASN A 115 -8.69 13.23 13.69
C ASN A 115 -8.05 11.93 13.22
N LEU A 116 -6.89 12.01 12.56
CA LEU A 116 -6.22 10.86 11.96
C LEU A 116 -5.92 9.73 12.95
N VAL A 117 -5.40 10.08 14.14
CA VAL A 117 -5.04 9.09 15.16
C VAL A 117 -6.27 8.34 15.68
N PHE A 118 -7.38 9.05 15.85
CA PHE A 118 -8.64 8.45 16.26
C PHE A 118 -9.28 7.64 15.16
N LEU A 119 -9.24 8.16 13.93
CA LEU A 119 -9.74 7.45 12.76
C LEU A 119 -9.06 6.08 12.63
N ASP A 120 -7.73 6.03 12.69
CA ASP A 120 -6.98 4.77 12.63
C ASP A 120 -7.38 3.81 13.76
N ARG A 121 -7.46 4.30 15.00
CA ARG A 121 -7.89 3.49 16.15
C ARG A 121 -9.31 2.95 15.98
N VAL A 122 -10.25 3.78 15.54
CA VAL A 122 -11.64 3.36 15.33
C VAL A 122 -11.74 2.36 14.19
N LEU A 123 -11.10 2.62 13.04
CA LEU A 123 -11.14 1.73 11.89
C LEU A 123 -10.52 0.34 12.16
N ASN A 124 -9.64 0.24 13.16
CA ASN A 124 -9.06 -1.03 13.62
C ASN A 124 -9.88 -1.71 14.75
N SER A 125 -10.97 -1.09 15.18
CA SER A 125 -11.88 -1.65 16.20
C SER A 125 -12.99 -2.51 15.58
N ARG A 126 -13.75 -3.21 16.44
CA ARG A 126 -14.96 -3.94 16.02
C ARG A 126 -16.02 -3.02 15.42
N ILE A 127 -16.21 -1.83 16.03
CA ILE A 127 -17.16 -0.82 15.55
C ILE A 127 -16.74 -0.31 14.18
N GLY A 128 -15.45 -0.02 13.99
CA GLY A 128 -14.90 0.39 12.70
C GLY A 128 -15.11 -0.65 11.60
N ASN A 129 -14.97 -1.93 11.92
CA ASN A 129 -15.26 -3.00 10.96
C ASN A 129 -16.73 -2.97 10.49
N ILE A 130 -17.68 -2.73 11.39
CA ILE A 130 -19.11 -2.61 11.04
C ILE A 130 -19.34 -1.40 10.15
N ILE A 131 -18.72 -0.27 10.45
CA ILE A 131 -18.82 0.96 9.64
C ILE A 131 -18.22 0.73 8.25
N LEU A 132 -17.03 0.13 8.19
CA LEU A 132 -16.39 -0.22 6.92
C LEU A 132 -17.25 -1.15 6.08
N ASP A 133 -17.85 -2.17 6.68
CA ASP A 133 -18.76 -3.09 5.97
C ASP A 133 -19.99 -2.37 5.41
N GLN A 134 -20.54 -1.38 6.12
CA GLN A 134 -21.66 -0.59 5.63
C GLN A 134 -21.27 0.34 4.47
N ILE A 135 -20.10 1.00 4.56
CA ILE A 135 -19.61 1.85 3.48
C ILE A 135 -19.19 1.01 2.27
N SER A 136 -18.62 -0.17 2.49
CA SER A 136 -18.24 -1.12 1.42
C SER A 136 -19.41 -1.66 0.62
N GLN A 137 -20.64 -1.52 1.10
CA GLN A 137 -21.83 -1.79 0.28
C GLN A 137 -22.09 -0.72 -0.78
N VAL A 138 -21.40 0.42 -0.68
CA VAL A 138 -21.57 1.56 -1.58
C VAL A 138 -20.33 1.79 -2.42
N ILE A 139 -19.15 1.66 -1.81
CA ILE A 139 -17.84 1.84 -2.48
C ILE A 139 -17.04 0.57 -2.23
N TYR A 140 -16.75 -0.18 -3.29
CA TYR A 140 -16.16 -1.51 -3.18
C TYR A 140 -15.24 -1.84 -4.36
N THR A 141 -14.46 -2.90 -4.20
CA THR A 141 -13.61 -3.45 -5.27
C THR A 141 -14.43 -4.33 -6.21
N PRO A 142 -14.08 -4.45 -7.49
CA PRO A 142 -14.78 -5.35 -8.41
C PRO A 142 -14.85 -6.81 -7.95
N SER A 143 -13.89 -7.23 -7.14
CA SER A 143 -13.80 -8.60 -6.61
C SER A 143 -14.48 -8.82 -5.28
N HIS A 144 -14.83 -7.77 -4.54
CA HIS A 144 -15.32 -7.77 -3.16
C HIS A 144 -14.41 -8.46 -2.12
N ARG A 145 -13.19 -8.85 -2.50
CA ARG A 145 -12.32 -9.65 -1.62
C ARG A 145 -11.59 -8.84 -0.56
N ALA A 146 -11.33 -7.58 -0.83
CA ALA A 146 -10.51 -6.71 0.02
C ALA A 146 -11.16 -5.36 0.32
N ASP A 147 -12.49 -5.26 0.22
CA ASP A 147 -13.23 -3.99 0.34
C ASP A 147 -12.92 -3.26 1.64
N ARG A 148 -12.94 -3.97 2.77
CA ARG A 148 -12.67 -3.38 4.09
C ARG A 148 -11.24 -2.84 4.19
N GLN A 149 -10.25 -3.57 3.68
CA GLN A 149 -8.85 -3.15 3.69
C GLN A 149 -8.61 -1.97 2.75
N ALA A 150 -9.17 -2.03 1.55
CA ALA A 150 -9.09 -0.97 0.56
C ALA A 150 -9.74 0.32 1.07
N LEU A 151 -10.94 0.21 1.61
CA LEU A 151 -11.66 1.37 2.15
C LEU A 151 -10.95 1.98 3.37
N ARG A 152 -10.40 1.14 4.26
CA ARG A 152 -9.59 1.63 5.38
C ARG A 152 -8.39 2.41 4.91
N ALA A 153 -7.65 1.89 3.93
CA ALA A 153 -6.49 2.58 3.36
C ALA A 153 -6.89 3.91 2.71
N ALA A 154 -7.96 3.92 1.93
CA ALA A 154 -8.49 5.13 1.29
C ALA A 154 -8.90 6.20 2.32
N LEU A 155 -9.61 5.82 3.39
CA LEU A 155 -10.02 6.74 4.46
C LEU A 155 -8.82 7.34 5.21
N VAL A 156 -7.84 6.51 5.58
CA VAL A 156 -6.63 6.98 6.27
C VAL A 156 -5.82 7.90 5.38
N LEU A 157 -5.65 7.56 4.11
CA LEU A 157 -4.90 8.37 3.14
C LEU A 157 -5.59 9.71 2.90
N SER A 158 -6.92 9.73 2.75
CA SER A 158 -7.69 10.99 2.60
C SER A 158 -7.53 11.88 3.83
N ALA A 159 -7.71 11.33 5.04
CA ALA A 159 -7.61 12.08 6.28
C ALA A 159 -6.18 12.59 6.58
N SER A 160 -5.14 11.96 6.03
CA SER A 160 -3.75 12.31 6.30
C SER A 160 -3.31 13.65 5.71
N GLN A 161 -4.05 14.19 4.74
CA GLN A 161 -3.69 15.43 4.04
C GLN A 161 -4.05 16.67 4.86
N ASP A 162 -5.29 16.76 5.32
CA ASP A 162 -5.82 17.97 5.98
C ASP A 162 -6.74 17.68 7.16
N GLY A 163 -6.85 16.42 7.58
CA GLY A 163 -7.77 16.01 8.65
C GLY A 163 -9.24 16.04 8.24
N GLN A 164 -9.52 16.00 6.94
CA GLN A 164 -10.85 15.94 6.38
C GLN A 164 -10.99 14.75 5.44
N VAL A 165 -12.19 14.29 5.22
CA VAL A 165 -12.50 13.19 4.30
C VAL A 165 -13.79 13.49 3.57
N SER A 166 -13.74 13.44 2.25
CA SER A 166 -14.90 13.50 1.37
C SER A 166 -15.06 12.21 0.57
N LEU A 167 -16.24 11.96 0.00
CA LEU A 167 -16.43 10.73 -0.79
C LEU A 167 -15.58 10.74 -2.07
N ILE A 168 -15.36 11.90 -2.68
CA ILE A 168 -14.49 11.99 -3.86
C ILE A 168 -13.03 11.67 -3.52
N GLU A 169 -12.53 12.07 -2.34
CA GLU A 169 -11.19 11.72 -1.89
C GLU A 169 -11.04 10.24 -1.60
N ILE A 170 -12.04 9.59 -0.99
CA ILE A 170 -12.05 8.14 -0.79
C ILE A 170 -11.93 7.43 -2.14
N ILE A 171 -12.71 7.86 -3.15
CA ILE A 171 -12.67 7.30 -4.50
C ILE A 171 -11.30 7.49 -5.13
N LYS A 172 -10.74 8.69 -5.08
CA LYS A 172 -9.40 9.01 -5.62
C LYS A 172 -8.29 8.19 -4.97
N ASN A 173 -8.37 8.00 -3.67
CA ASN A 173 -7.35 7.31 -2.86
C ASN A 173 -7.62 5.80 -2.73
N TYR A 174 -8.60 5.27 -3.46
CA TYR A 174 -8.92 3.85 -3.40
C TYR A 174 -7.78 3.03 -4.03
N PRO A 175 -7.21 2.02 -3.34
CA PRO A 175 -5.96 1.35 -3.75
C PRO A 175 -6.19 0.24 -4.79
N THR A 176 -6.99 0.52 -5.82
CA THR A 176 -7.25 -0.38 -6.95
C THR A 176 -7.43 0.45 -8.21
N ASN A 177 -7.08 -0.08 -9.38
CA ASN A 177 -7.25 0.64 -10.65
C ASN A 177 -8.71 1.00 -10.94
N GLU A 178 -9.63 0.20 -10.43
CA GLU A 178 -11.06 0.40 -10.61
C GLU A 178 -11.77 0.27 -9.27
N VAL A 179 -12.70 1.19 -9.02
CA VAL A 179 -13.59 1.20 -7.87
C VAL A 179 -15.04 1.21 -8.34
N GLU A 180 -15.87 0.39 -7.73
CA GLU A 180 -17.30 0.36 -8.00
C GLU A 180 -18.06 1.19 -6.97
N VAL A 181 -19.05 1.95 -7.44
CA VAL A 181 -19.89 2.82 -6.60
C VAL A 181 -21.37 2.55 -6.88
N ASP A 182 -22.11 2.16 -5.85
CA ASP A 182 -23.59 2.08 -5.92
C ASP A 182 -24.18 3.48 -5.78
N GLY A 183 -24.55 4.08 -6.90
CA GLY A 183 -25.11 5.44 -6.96
C GLY A 183 -26.43 5.57 -6.21
N LYS A 184 -27.24 4.51 -6.07
CA LYS A 184 -28.50 4.54 -5.29
C LYS A 184 -28.22 4.71 -3.79
N ARG A 185 -27.08 4.20 -3.33
CA ARG A 185 -26.69 4.19 -1.91
C ARG A 185 -25.73 5.33 -1.55
N LEU A 186 -25.33 6.18 -2.50
CA LEU A 186 -24.33 7.24 -2.28
C LEU A 186 -24.70 8.16 -1.10
N GLN A 187 -25.95 8.59 -1.01
CA GLN A 187 -26.46 9.36 0.13
C GLN A 187 -26.31 8.60 1.45
N GLY A 188 -26.47 7.28 1.41
CA GLY A 188 -26.25 6.40 2.56
C GLY A 188 -24.79 6.39 3.01
N ALA A 189 -23.84 6.29 2.08
CA ALA A 189 -22.41 6.34 2.37
C ALA A 189 -22.02 7.68 3.02
N TYR A 190 -22.49 8.79 2.46
CA TYR A 190 -22.28 10.11 3.05
C TYR A 190 -22.80 10.20 4.49
N ARG A 191 -24.00 9.71 4.77
CA ARG A 191 -24.53 9.66 6.14
C ARG A 191 -23.69 8.79 7.08
N GLN A 192 -23.14 7.67 6.61
CA GLN A 192 -22.26 6.82 7.42
C GLN A 192 -20.93 7.52 7.73
N LEU A 193 -20.38 8.23 6.75
CA LEU A 193 -19.16 9.02 6.95
C LEU A 193 -19.39 10.12 8.00
N ARG A 194 -20.53 10.80 7.95
CA ARG A 194 -20.95 11.79 8.97
C ARG A 194 -21.11 11.17 10.36
N ARG A 195 -21.70 9.98 10.46
CA ARG A 195 -21.82 9.25 11.75
C ARG A 195 -20.45 8.89 12.31
N LEU A 196 -19.49 8.52 11.48
CA LEU A 196 -18.12 8.28 11.92
C LEU A 196 -17.56 9.53 12.62
N GLN A 197 -17.74 10.72 12.06
CA GLN A 197 -17.35 11.98 12.69
C GLN A 197 -17.99 12.16 14.07
N THR A 198 -19.30 11.98 14.19
CA THR A 198 -20.02 12.14 15.47
C THR A 198 -19.51 11.14 16.52
N SER A 199 -19.36 9.87 16.12
CA SER A 199 -18.81 8.85 17.04
C SER A 199 -17.39 9.17 17.51
N LEU A 200 -16.57 9.81 16.66
CA LEU A 200 -15.22 10.26 17.04
C LEU A 200 -15.29 11.43 18.03
N GLN A 201 -16.25 12.34 17.87
CA GLN A 201 -16.45 13.48 18.77
C GLN A 201 -16.98 13.03 20.14
N ASP A 202 -17.98 12.13 20.16
CA ASP A 202 -18.60 11.63 21.40
C ASP A 202 -17.65 10.81 22.26
N LEU A 203 -16.65 10.17 21.67
CA LEU A 203 -15.64 9.38 22.39
C LEU A 203 -14.54 10.24 23.02
N PHE A 204 -14.40 11.51 22.60
CA PHE A 204 -13.23 12.35 22.92
C PHE A 204 -13.56 13.82 23.23
N GLY A 205 -14.82 14.20 23.21
CA GLY A 205 -15.34 15.48 23.71
C GLY A 205 -15.71 15.38 25.17
#